data_5f903c0c1d765e52a693da60408648a5
#
_entry.id   5f903c0c1d765e52a693da60408648a5
#
_cell.length_a   1.000
_cell.length_b   1.000
_cell.length_c   1.000
_cell.angle_alpha   90.00
_cell.angle_beta   90.00
_cell.angle_gamma   90.00
#
_symmetry.space_group_name_H-M   'P 1'
#
loop_
_entity.id
_entity.type
_entity.pdbx_description
1 polymer ?
#
loop_
_entity_poly.entity_id
_entity_poly.type
_entity_poly.pdbx_seq_one_letter_code
_entity_poly.pdbx_strand_id
1 'polypeptide(L)'
;TLDAVKDVEIEKITYGFGENCDYRAENISADKGVHEQFDLYYKGEKLTQIKLIVPGKHNIYNALAAAATAHYLGATPKEISENLHKFGGVHRRFEILGTPDGITVADDFAHHPTELTATLNAAMKMGFNKVWAIFQPHTFSRTAMLLDDFAEALKIPDQAIISAILPVRETNTYNIYSTDLGAKVPGSVCLDTFEEITDYV
;
A
#
# COMPACT_ATOMS: atom_id res chain seq x y z
N THR A 1 -9.22 -14.65 -9.53
CA THR A 1 -8.68 -14.01 -10.76
C THR A 1 -8.48 -15.00 -11.90
N LEU A 2 -7.95 -16.22 -11.69
CA LEU A 2 -7.84 -17.23 -12.75
C LEU A 2 -9.21 -17.60 -13.32
N ASP A 3 -10.25 -17.67 -12.48
CA ASP A 3 -11.62 -17.95 -12.94
C ASP A 3 -12.15 -16.89 -13.92
N ALA A 4 -11.75 -15.64 -13.74
CA ALA A 4 -12.17 -14.55 -14.64
C ALA A 4 -11.59 -14.65 -16.07
N VAL A 5 -10.50 -15.39 -16.22
CA VAL A 5 -9.80 -15.56 -17.52
C VAL A 5 -9.71 -17.01 -17.97
N LYS A 6 -10.45 -17.92 -17.30
CA LYS A 6 -10.37 -19.37 -17.60
C LYS A 6 -10.75 -19.71 -19.04
N ASP A 7 -11.72 -18.99 -19.59
CA ASP A 7 -12.25 -19.24 -20.94
C ASP A 7 -11.52 -18.43 -22.05
N VAL A 8 -10.45 -17.72 -21.69
CA VAL A 8 -9.64 -16.95 -22.65
C VAL A 8 -8.47 -17.81 -23.13
N GLU A 9 -8.38 -18.04 -24.43
CA GLU A 9 -7.29 -18.80 -25.06
C GLU A 9 -6.07 -17.90 -25.30
N ILE A 10 -5.34 -17.59 -24.23
CA ILE A 10 -4.06 -16.88 -24.25
C ILE A 10 -3.08 -17.58 -23.34
N GLU A 11 -1.78 -17.41 -23.59
CA GLU A 11 -0.76 -17.81 -22.64
C GLU A 11 -0.96 -17.05 -21.32
N LYS A 12 -0.98 -17.76 -20.21
CA LYS A 12 -1.20 -17.21 -18.87
C LYS A 12 0.02 -17.47 -18.03
N ILE A 13 0.59 -16.42 -17.49
CA ILE A 13 1.70 -16.48 -16.53
C ILE A 13 1.17 -16.07 -15.19
N THR A 14 1.33 -16.92 -14.20
CA THR A 14 0.83 -16.73 -12.85
C THR A 14 1.96 -16.35 -11.89
N TYR A 15 1.65 -15.47 -10.92
CA TYR A 15 2.62 -15.11 -9.89
C TYR A 15 1.95 -14.94 -8.52
N GLY A 16 2.68 -15.22 -7.46
CA GLY A 16 2.17 -15.07 -6.09
C GLY A 16 2.95 -15.92 -5.09
N PHE A 17 2.26 -16.27 -3.99
CA PHE A 17 2.82 -17.11 -2.93
C PHE A 17 2.34 -18.56 -2.99
N GLY A 18 1.36 -18.87 -3.85
CA GLY A 18 0.79 -20.20 -3.99
C GLY A 18 1.72 -21.16 -4.76
N GLU A 19 1.71 -22.43 -4.37
CA GLU A 19 2.55 -23.46 -5.00
C GLU A 19 2.29 -23.67 -6.50
N ASN A 20 1.08 -23.31 -6.95
CA ASN A 20 0.66 -23.46 -8.35
C ASN A 20 0.98 -22.24 -9.23
N CYS A 21 1.71 -21.23 -8.70
CA CYS A 21 2.12 -20.09 -9.50
C CYS A 21 3.41 -20.37 -10.26
N ASP A 22 3.51 -19.88 -11.51
CA ASP A 22 4.72 -19.98 -12.32
C ASP A 22 5.89 -19.22 -11.67
N TYR A 23 5.62 -17.99 -11.18
CA TYR A 23 6.59 -17.21 -10.41
C TYR A 23 6.15 -17.15 -8.96
N ARG A 24 7.07 -17.50 -8.04
CA ARG A 24 6.78 -17.54 -6.60
C ARG A 24 7.83 -16.79 -5.78
N ALA A 25 7.36 -16.19 -4.69
CA ALA A 25 8.22 -15.68 -3.62
C ALA A 25 8.25 -16.71 -2.48
N GLU A 26 9.44 -17.19 -2.16
CA GLU A 26 9.68 -18.09 -1.03
C GLU A 26 10.72 -17.49 -0.08
N ASN A 27 10.87 -18.05 1.13
CA ASN A 27 11.82 -17.60 2.15
C ASN A 27 11.74 -16.10 2.42
N ILE A 28 10.49 -15.59 2.52
CA ILE A 28 10.24 -14.18 2.76
C ILE A 28 10.71 -13.80 4.16
N SER A 29 11.52 -12.76 4.23
CA SER A 29 11.99 -12.15 5.48
C SER A 29 12.08 -10.65 5.30
N ALA A 30 12.17 -9.91 6.42
CA ALA A 30 12.32 -8.47 6.38
C ALA A 30 13.58 -8.03 7.12
N ASP A 31 14.40 -7.19 6.49
CA ASP A 31 15.51 -6.54 7.17
C ASP A 31 14.94 -5.46 8.09
N LYS A 32 15.30 -5.55 9.40
CA LYS A 32 14.78 -4.68 10.48
C LYS A 32 13.24 -4.58 10.50
N GLY A 33 12.54 -5.58 9.92
CA GLY A 33 11.07 -5.62 9.87
C GLY A 33 10.42 -4.68 8.85
N VAL A 34 11.19 -4.05 7.97
CA VAL A 34 10.68 -3.02 7.04
C VAL A 34 10.89 -3.40 5.58
N HIS A 35 12.12 -3.73 5.19
CA HIS A 35 12.47 -4.01 3.81
C HIS A 35 12.38 -5.50 3.52
N GLU A 36 11.49 -5.85 2.62
CA GLU A 36 11.23 -7.26 2.30
C GLU A 36 12.34 -7.83 1.41
N GLN A 37 12.74 -9.08 1.73
CA GLN A 37 13.58 -9.88 0.84
C GLN A 37 12.95 -11.26 0.67
N PHE A 38 13.14 -11.85 -0.51
CA PHE A 38 12.61 -13.17 -0.82
C PHE A 38 13.41 -13.85 -1.92
N ASP A 39 13.28 -15.17 -1.99
CA ASP A 39 13.79 -15.96 -3.09
C ASP A 39 12.74 -16.01 -4.21
N LEU A 40 13.14 -15.62 -5.42
CA LEU A 40 12.32 -15.69 -6.63
C LEU A 40 12.48 -17.04 -7.28
N TYR A 41 11.38 -17.76 -7.44
CA TYR A 41 11.31 -19.04 -8.14
C TYR A 41 10.51 -18.90 -9.43
N TYR A 42 10.92 -19.67 -10.46
CA TYR A 42 10.18 -19.85 -11.70
C TYR A 42 10.03 -21.34 -11.99
N LYS A 43 8.79 -21.83 -12.09
CA LYS A 43 8.46 -23.25 -12.34
C LYS A 43 9.21 -24.22 -11.43
N GLY A 44 9.38 -23.84 -10.17
CA GLY A 44 10.01 -24.66 -9.14
C GLY A 44 11.54 -24.50 -9.01
N GLU A 45 12.20 -23.76 -9.91
CA GLU A 45 13.63 -23.48 -9.84
C GLU A 45 13.90 -22.09 -9.29
N LYS A 46 14.85 -21.97 -8.37
CA LYS A 46 15.27 -20.68 -7.82
C LYS A 46 16.04 -19.90 -8.89
N LEU A 47 15.53 -18.73 -9.26
CA LEU A 47 16.19 -17.82 -10.19
C LEU A 47 17.22 -16.92 -9.50
N THR A 48 16.80 -16.23 -8.43
CA THR A 48 17.64 -15.27 -7.72
C THR A 48 17.02 -14.90 -6.38
N GLN A 49 17.73 -14.11 -5.58
CA GLN A 49 17.18 -13.45 -4.41
C GLN A 49 16.85 -11.98 -4.74
N ILE A 50 15.69 -11.53 -4.34
CA ILE A 50 15.24 -10.15 -4.47
C ILE A 50 15.31 -9.47 -3.10
N LYS A 51 15.84 -8.25 -3.07
CA LYS A 51 15.83 -7.35 -1.90
C LYS A 51 15.17 -6.05 -2.30
N LEU A 52 14.08 -5.70 -1.65
CA LEU A 52 13.35 -4.45 -1.90
C LEU A 52 13.81 -3.38 -0.92
N ILE A 53 13.85 -2.13 -1.37
CA ILE A 53 14.04 -0.96 -0.52
C ILE A 53 12.73 -0.21 -0.25
N VAL A 54 11.65 -0.66 -0.89
CA VAL A 54 10.29 -0.15 -0.64
C VAL A 54 9.59 -1.03 0.39
N PRO A 55 8.91 -0.45 1.39
CA PRO A 55 8.29 -1.22 2.46
C PRO A 55 6.97 -1.87 2.02
N GLY A 56 6.59 -2.92 2.74
CA GLY A 56 5.26 -3.52 2.69
C GLY A 56 5.13 -4.75 1.80
N LYS A 57 4.46 -5.76 2.36
CA LYS A 57 4.25 -7.07 1.72
C LYS A 57 3.59 -7.00 0.33
N HIS A 58 2.77 -5.98 0.07
CA HIS A 58 2.17 -5.77 -1.26
C HIS A 58 3.22 -5.49 -2.34
N ASN A 59 4.39 -4.92 -1.97
CA ASN A 59 5.47 -4.70 -2.91
C ASN A 59 6.18 -6.00 -3.33
N ILE A 60 6.01 -7.10 -2.59
CA ILE A 60 6.44 -8.42 -3.09
C ILE A 60 5.60 -8.83 -4.30
N TYR A 61 4.26 -8.64 -4.27
CA TYR A 61 3.41 -8.91 -5.42
C TYR A 61 3.77 -8.02 -6.62
N ASN A 62 4.04 -6.74 -6.39
CA ASN A 62 4.47 -5.81 -7.44
C ASN A 62 5.80 -6.25 -8.05
N ALA A 63 6.77 -6.64 -7.21
CA ALA A 63 8.07 -7.15 -7.65
C ALA A 63 7.95 -8.47 -8.41
N LEU A 64 7.08 -9.39 -7.99
CA LEU A 64 6.80 -10.63 -8.72
C LEU A 64 6.21 -10.36 -10.10
N ALA A 65 5.26 -9.43 -10.23
CA ALA A 65 4.69 -9.05 -11.52
C ALA A 65 5.75 -8.45 -12.44
N ALA A 66 6.57 -7.53 -11.92
CA ALA A 66 7.66 -6.91 -12.67
C ALA A 66 8.73 -7.94 -13.09
N ALA A 67 9.14 -8.82 -12.16
CA ALA A 67 10.11 -9.89 -12.43
C ALA A 67 9.60 -10.88 -13.47
N ALA A 68 8.34 -11.32 -13.37
CA ALA A 68 7.74 -12.23 -14.33
C ALA A 68 7.71 -11.62 -15.73
N THR A 69 7.28 -10.35 -15.84
CA THR A 69 7.26 -9.63 -17.12
C THR A 69 8.68 -9.45 -17.70
N ALA A 70 9.62 -9.00 -16.89
CA ALA A 70 11.00 -8.76 -17.33
C ALA A 70 11.67 -10.07 -17.77
N HIS A 71 11.51 -11.16 -17.01
CA HIS A 71 12.06 -12.47 -17.34
C HIS A 71 11.44 -13.02 -18.63
N TYR A 72 10.14 -12.89 -18.80
CA TYR A 72 9.44 -13.29 -20.03
C TYR A 72 9.97 -12.53 -21.26
N LEU A 73 10.34 -11.26 -21.08
CA LEU A 73 10.96 -10.43 -22.13
C LEU A 73 12.47 -10.65 -22.32
N GLY A 74 13.07 -11.60 -21.57
CA GLY A 74 14.46 -12.01 -21.76
C GLY A 74 15.47 -11.35 -20.79
N ALA A 75 15.02 -10.62 -19.77
CA ALA A 75 15.93 -10.12 -18.75
C ALA A 75 16.51 -11.28 -17.92
N THR A 76 17.80 -11.17 -17.60
CA THR A 76 18.48 -12.18 -16.76
C THR A 76 18.06 -12.03 -15.28
N PRO A 77 18.14 -13.12 -14.50
CA PRO A 77 17.84 -13.05 -13.06
C PRO A 77 18.69 -12.03 -12.31
N LYS A 78 19.93 -11.79 -12.74
CA LYS A 78 20.82 -10.79 -12.18
C LYS A 78 20.30 -9.36 -12.44
N GLU A 79 19.95 -9.05 -13.69
CA GLU A 79 19.39 -7.72 -14.05
C GLU A 79 18.10 -7.46 -13.30
N ILE A 80 17.23 -8.47 -13.16
CA ILE A 80 15.98 -8.37 -12.41
C ILE A 80 16.27 -7.99 -10.95
N SER A 81 17.16 -8.72 -10.27
CA SER A 81 17.45 -8.47 -8.86
C SER A 81 18.12 -7.11 -8.64
N GLU A 82 19.08 -6.73 -9.47
CA GLU A 82 19.79 -5.47 -9.36
C GLU A 82 18.87 -4.26 -9.59
N ASN A 83 17.96 -4.32 -10.55
CA ASN A 83 17.07 -3.21 -10.86
C ASN A 83 15.88 -3.11 -9.91
N LEU A 84 15.33 -4.23 -9.43
CA LEU A 84 14.33 -4.21 -8.36
C LEU A 84 14.91 -3.65 -7.04
N HIS A 85 16.18 -3.92 -6.75
CA HIS A 85 16.85 -3.35 -5.58
C HIS A 85 17.04 -1.82 -5.68
N LYS A 86 17.21 -1.28 -6.89
CA LYS A 86 17.35 0.17 -7.12
C LYS A 86 16.02 0.93 -7.13
N PHE A 87 14.91 0.21 -7.21
CA PHE A 87 13.60 0.84 -7.30
C PHE A 87 13.20 1.46 -5.97
N GLY A 88 13.28 2.79 -5.90
CA GLY A 88 12.99 3.60 -4.70
C GLY A 88 11.51 3.88 -4.44
N GLY A 89 10.61 3.28 -5.21
CA GLY A 89 9.18 3.54 -5.11
C GLY A 89 8.64 4.48 -6.18
N VAL A 90 7.38 4.78 -6.08
CA VAL A 90 6.66 5.73 -6.95
C VAL A 90 6.21 6.90 -6.08
N HIS A 91 6.18 8.11 -6.64
CA HIS A 91 5.62 9.28 -5.95
C HIS A 91 4.26 8.95 -5.34
N ARG A 92 4.05 9.42 -4.12
CA ARG A 92 2.83 9.19 -3.36
C ARG A 92 2.49 7.71 -3.13
N ARG A 93 3.52 6.85 -2.95
CA ARG A 93 3.38 5.45 -2.53
C ARG A 93 4.35 5.19 -1.37
N PHE A 94 3.92 5.53 -0.16
CA PHE A 94 4.73 5.59 1.06
C PHE A 94 6.02 6.39 0.83
N GLU A 95 5.90 7.53 0.16
CA GLU A 95 7.01 8.41 -0.17
C GLU A 95 7.43 9.20 1.05
N ILE A 96 8.66 9.02 1.52
CA ILE A 96 9.20 9.82 2.61
C ILE A 96 9.60 11.18 2.05
N LEU A 97 8.86 12.22 2.44
CA LEU A 97 9.10 13.59 2.00
C LEU A 97 10.24 14.25 2.77
N GLY A 98 10.49 13.81 4.00
CA GLY A 98 11.55 14.34 4.84
C GLY A 98 11.41 13.93 6.30
N THR A 99 12.35 14.40 7.12
CA THR A 99 12.39 14.14 8.56
C THR A 99 12.67 15.42 9.36
N PRO A 100 11.83 16.47 9.22
CA PRO A 100 12.02 17.71 9.99
C PRO A 100 11.91 17.41 11.48
N ASP A 101 12.84 17.96 12.26
CA ASP A 101 12.89 17.85 13.73
C ASP A 101 12.74 16.42 14.29
N GLY A 102 13.15 15.42 13.50
CA GLY A 102 13.03 14.00 13.85
C GLY A 102 11.65 13.39 13.58
N ILE A 103 10.73 14.12 12.99
CA ILE A 103 9.40 13.65 12.58
C ILE A 103 9.48 13.19 11.12
N THR A 104 9.23 11.91 10.87
CA THR A 104 9.16 11.38 9.49
C THR A 104 7.82 11.74 8.87
N VAL A 105 7.86 12.49 7.77
CA VAL A 105 6.68 12.84 6.98
C VAL A 105 6.64 11.97 5.72
N ALA A 106 5.55 11.23 5.54
CA ALA A 106 5.34 10.37 4.38
C ALA A 106 4.03 10.70 3.66
N ASP A 107 4.03 10.65 2.33
CA ASP A 107 2.84 10.81 1.49
C ASP A 107 2.47 9.46 0.84
N ASP A 108 1.18 9.14 0.89
CA ASP A 108 0.63 7.96 0.24
C ASP A 108 -0.71 8.29 -0.41
N PHE A 109 -0.92 7.82 -1.64
CA PHE A 109 -2.17 8.01 -2.37
C PHE A 109 -3.21 6.91 -2.07
N ALA A 110 -3.06 6.19 -0.97
CA ALA A 110 -4.04 5.19 -0.54
C ALA A 110 -5.43 5.82 -0.40
N HIS A 111 -6.37 5.31 -1.17
CA HIS A 111 -7.75 5.80 -1.22
C HIS A 111 -8.79 4.66 -1.23
N HIS A 112 -8.34 3.45 -0.95
CA HIS A 112 -9.15 2.26 -0.71
C HIS A 112 -8.76 1.68 0.66
N PRO A 113 -9.71 1.13 1.46
CA PRO A 113 -9.40 0.61 2.80
C PRO A 113 -8.27 -0.41 2.83
N THR A 114 -8.19 -1.28 1.82
CA THR A 114 -7.11 -2.27 1.70
C THR A 114 -5.73 -1.62 1.53
N GLU A 115 -5.63 -0.56 0.71
CA GLU A 115 -4.40 0.20 0.52
C GLU A 115 -4.01 0.92 1.81
N LEU A 116 -4.98 1.63 2.42
CA LEU A 116 -4.78 2.35 3.68
C LEU A 116 -4.30 1.42 4.79
N THR A 117 -4.94 0.25 4.94
CA THR A 117 -4.52 -0.79 5.89
C THR A 117 -3.08 -1.26 5.65
N ALA A 118 -2.71 -1.47 4.39
CA ALA A 118 -1.36 -1.90 4.04
C ALA A 118 -0.31 -0.83 4.38
N THR A 119 -0.57 0.43 4.04
CA THR A 119 0.28 1.59 4.32
C THR A 119 0.45 1.82 5.82
N LEU A 120 -0.66 1.83 6.58
CA LEU A 120 -0.61 2.06 8.03
C LEU A 120 0.09 0.92 8.76
N ASN A 121 -0.16 -0.33 8.39
CA ASN A 121 0.57 -1.47 8.96
C ASN A 121 2.07 -1.43 8.63
N ALA A 122 2.46 -0.92 7.47
CA ALA A 122 3.87 -0.72 7.15
C ALA A 122 4.48 0.36 8.06
N ALA A 123 3.81 1.50 8.23
CA ALA A 123 4.23 2.58 9.12
C ALA A 123 4.41 2.11 10.57
N MET A 124 3.43 1.36 11.11
CA MET A 124 3.48 0.82 12.49
C MET A 124 4.67 -0.10 12.74
N LYS A 125 5.16 -0.79 11.69
CA LYS A 125 6.33 -1.68 11.78
C LYS A 125 7.68 -0.96 11.73
N MET A 126 7.70 0.32 11.38
CA MET A 126 8.95 1.09 11.25
C MET A 126 9.57 1.49 12.59
N GLY A 127 8.92 1.21 13.72
CA GLY A 127 9.45 1.43 15.07
C GLY A 127 9.40 2.89 15.51
N PHE A 128 8.52 3.69 14.95
CA PHE A 128 8.25 5.05 15.43
C PHE A 128 7.57 5.03 16.80
N ASN A 129 7.81 6.06 17.61
CA ASN A 129 7.17 6.20 18.91
C ASN A 129 5.65 6.41 18.80
N LYS A 130 5.22 7.12 17.77
CA LYS A 130 3.81 7.34 17.42
C LYS A 130 3.66 7.46 15.91
N VAL A 131 2.55 6.97 15.39
CA VAL A 131 2.13 7.10 13.99
C VAL A 131 0.83 7.87 13.93
N TRP A 132 0.83 8.99 13.22
CA TRP A 132 -0.34 9.80 12.95
C TRP A 132 -0.73 9.64 11.49
N ALA A 133 -2.01 9.39 11.22
CA ALA A 133 -2.56 9.35 9.88
C ALA A 133 -3.44 10.58 9.63
N ILE A 134 -3.08 11.38 8.63
CA ILE A 134 -3.93 12.46 8.11
C ILE A 134 -4.59 11.91 6.86
N PHE A 135 -5.88 11.65 6.92
CA PHE A 135 -6.63 10.99 5.85
C PHE A 135 -7.68 11.92 5.24
N GLN A 136 -7.57 12.14 3.92
CA GLN A 136 -8.61 12.79 3.14
C GLN A 136 -9.43 11.73 2.41
N PRO A 137 -10.69 11.46 2.82
CA PRO A 137 -11.54 10.52 2.10
C PRO A 137 -11.78 11.00 0.65
N HIS A 138 -11.74 10.06 -0.30
CA HIS A 138 -11.79 10.39 -1.71
C HIS A 138 -13.04 9.78 -2.34
N THR A 139 -13.94 10.66 -2.67
CA THR A 139 -15.32 10.67 -3.17
C THR A 139 -16.37 10.25 -2.12
N PHE A 140 -17.56 10.88 -2.25
CA PHE A 140 -18.70 10.59 -1.39
C PHE A 140 -19.20 9.16 -1.55
N SER A 141 -19.33 8.69 -2.79
CA SER A 141 -19.80 7.33 -3.08
C SER A 141 -18.94 6.27 -2.44
N ARG A 142 -17.61 6.37 -2.61
CA ARG A 142 -16.67 5.40 -2.04
C ARG A 142 -16.68 5.46 -0.51
N THR A 143 -16.69 6.66 0.06
CA THR A 143 -16.72 6.83 1.52
C THR A 143 -17.98 6.21 2.11
N ALA A 144 -19.14 6.43 1.48
CA ALA A 144 -20.40 5.84 1.94
C ALA A 144 -20.43 4.31 1.81
N MET A 145 -19.95 3.77 0.68
CA MET A 145 -19.97 2.33 0.42
C MET A 145 -18.98 1.53 1.28
N LEU A 146 -17.85 2.14 1.67
CA LEU A 146 -16.76 1.48 2.38
C LEU A 146 -16.52 2.10 3.78
N LEU A 147 -17.55 2.73 4.35
CA LEU A 147 -17.44 3.49 5.59
C LEU A 147 -16.87 2.68 6.75
N ASP A 148 -17.36 1.47 6.95
CA ASP A 148 -16.92 0.60 8.03
C ASP A 148 -15.50 0.08 7.80
N ASP A 149 -15.15 -0.25 6.56
CA ASP A 149 -13.81 -0.70 6.21
C ASP A 149 -12.76 0.41 6.38
N PHE A 150 -13.10 1.67 6.03
CA PHE A 150 -12.25 2.82 6.30
C PHE A 150 -12.10 3.06 7.81
N ALA A 151 -13.18 2.93 8.58
CA ALA A 151 -13.12 3.08 10.02
C ALA A 151 -12.19 2.04 10.66
N GLU A 152 -12.26 0.78 10.24
CA GLU A 152 -11.34 -0.26 10.73
C GLU A 152 -9.87 0.04 10.37
N ALA A 153 -9.60 0.50 9.15
CA ALA A 153 -8.24 0.87 8.77
C ALA A 153 -7.70 2.05 9.61
N LEU A 154 -8.53 3.05 9.89
CA LEU A 154 -8.13 4.25 10.65
C LEU A 154 -8.00 4.03 12.16
N LYS A 155 -8.31 2.84 12.67
CA LYS A 155 -7.99 2.43 14.05
C LYS A 155 -6.56 1.90 14.22
N ILE A 156 -5.83 1.70 13.13
CA ILE A 156 -4.47 1.14 13.15
C ILE A 156 -3.43 2.13 13.71
N PRO A 157 -3.39 3.42 13.28
CA PRO A 157 -2.43 4.39 13.79
C PRO A 157 -2.77 4.82 15.22
N ASP A 158 -1.79 5.43 15.91
CA ASP A 158 -2.00 5.97 17.26
C ASP A 158 -2.96 7.16 17.27
N GLN A 159 -3.03 7.91 16.16
CA GLN A 159 -3.93 9.03 15.97
C GLN A 159 -4.41 9.10 14.51
N ALA A 160 -5.70 9.30 14.32
CA ALA A 160 -6.28 9.60 13.01
C ALA A 160 -6.84 11.02 12.97
N ILE A 161 -6.48 11.77 11.94
CA ILE A 161 -7.06 13.08 11.59
C ILE A 161 -7.77 12.88 10.26
N ILE A 162 -9.04 13.24 10.17
CA ILE A 162 -9.89 13.03 9.00
C ILE A 162 -10.30 14.38 8.46
N SER A 163 -9.87 14.71 7.24
CA SER A 163 -10.25 15.96 6.59
C SER A 163 -11.58 15.85 5.85
N ALA A 164 -12.10 16.98 5.37
CA ALA A 164 -13.28 17.01 4.53
C ALA A 164 -13.13 16.05 3.33
N ILE A 165 -14.24 15.39 2.96
CA ILE A 165 -14.25 14.46 1.81
C ILE A 165 -13.97 15.24 0.53
N LEU A 166 -12.98 14.79 -0.26
CA LEU A 166 -12.69 15.36 -1.57
C LEU A 166 -13.74 14.88 -2.60
N PRO A 167 -14.60 15.77 -3.10
CA PRO A 167 -15.72 15.38 -3.94
C PRO A 167 -15.32 14.94 -5.35
N VAL A 168 -14.20 15.48 -5.87
CA VAL A 168 -13.72 15.33 -7.26
C VAL A 168 -14.78 15.81 -8.26
N ARG A 169 -15.65 14.93 -8.73
CA ARG A 169 -16.74 15.24 -9.69
C ARG A 169 -18.11 14.83 -9.15
N GLU A 170 -18.18 14.41 -7.89
CA GLU A 170 -19.43 13.96 -7.28
C GLU A 170 -20.14 15.09 -6.54
N THR A 171 -21.46 15.05 -6.55
CA THR A 171 -22.31 15.78 -5.61
C THR A 171 -22.63 14.84 -4.45
N ASN A 172 -22.70 15.37 -3.24
CA ASN A 172 -23.00 14.57 -2.05
C ASN A 172 -24.48 14.14 -2.00
N THR A 173 -24.84 13.14 -2.83
CA THR A 173 -26.17 12.52 -2.83
C THR A 173 -26.34 11.47 -1.73
N TYR A 174 -25.24 11.04 -1.12
CA TYR A 174 -25.21 10.06 -0.04
C TYR A 174 -25.42 10.69 1.35
N ASN A 175 -25.40 12.01 1.44
CA ASN A 175 -25.47 12.78 2.70
C ASN A 175 -24.42 12.26 3.70
N ILE A 176 -23.19 12.02 3.23
CA ILE A 176 -22.06 11.51 3.99
C ILE A 176 -21.01 12.60 4.22
N TYR A 177 -20.43 12.67 5.40
CA TYR A 177 -19.45 13.66 5.83
C TYR A 177 -18.27 12.98 6.52
N SER A 178 -17.14 13.68 6.64
CA SER A 178 -15.96 13.21 7.37
C SER A 178 -16.28 12.84 8.83
N THR A 179 -17.21 13.57 9.44
CA THR A 179 -17.69 13.33 10.80
C THR A 179 -18.41 11.99 10.97
N ASP A 180 -19.06 11.46 9.93
CA ASP A 180 -19.70 10.15 9.99
C ASP A 180 -18.64 9.04 10.07
N LEU A 181 -17.52 9.24 9.37
CA LEU A 181 -16.37 8.34 9.48
C LEU A 181 -15.69 8.50 10.84
N GLY A 182 -15.47 9.74 11.28
CA GLY A 182 -14.87 10.04 12.58
C GLY A 182 -15.64 9.44 13.75
N ALA A 183 -16.97 9.43 13.70
CA ALA A 183 -17.82 8.84 14.73
C ALA A 183 -17.59 7.32 14.92
N LYS A 184 -17.01 6.64 13.92
CA LYS A 184 -16.67 5.22 13.96
C LYS A 184 -15.20 4.94 14.35
N VAL A 185 -14.38 5.98 14.46
CA VAL A 185 -12.95 5.89 14.79
C VAL A 185 -12.70 6.55 16.15
N PRO A 186 -12.66 5.80 17.25
CA PRO A 186 -12.48 6.36 18.58
C PRO A 186 -11.21 7.18 18.69
N GLY A 187 -11.31 8.41 19.22
CA GLY A 187 -10.17 9.31 19.39
C GLY A 187 -9.72 10.05 18.14
N SER A 188 -10.34 9.82 16.99
CA SER A 188 -10.05 10.61 15.79
C SER A 188 -10.50 12.06 15.92
N VAL A 189 -9.88 12.94 15.13
CA VAL A 189 -10.21 14.34 15.02
C VAL A 189 -10.65 14.62 13.59
N CYS A 190 -11.79 15.30 13.42
CA CYS A 190 -12.26 15.75 12.10
C CYS A 190 -11.97 17.24 11.97
N LEU A 191 -11.23 17.63 10.93
CA LEU A 191 -10.87 19.00 10.60
C LEU A 191 -11.14 19.23 9.12
N ASP A 192 -11.84 20.30 8.79
CA ASP A 192 -12.34 20.47 7.41
C ASP A 192 -11.28 21.04 6.47
N THR A 193 -10.33 21.82 6.98
CA THR A 193 -9.32 22.52 6.18
C THR A 193 -7.90 22.06 6.50
N PHE A 194 -6.98 22.25 5.55
CA PHE A 194 -5.56 21.96 5.78
C PHE A 194 -4.92 22.94 6.75
N GLU A 195 -5.43 24.18 6.85
CA GLU A 195 -5.00 25.16 7.83
C GLU A 195 -5.29 24.67 9.25
N GLU A 196 -6.51 24.20 9.52
CA GLU A 196 -6.88 23.62 10.82
C GLU A 196 -6.03 22.39 11.16
N ILE A 197 -5.72 21.56 10.17
CA ILE A 197 -4.84 20.38 10.35
C ILE A 197 -3.43 20.84 10.70
N THR A 198 -2.90 21.86 9.99
CA THR A 198 -1.55 22.37 10.23
C THR A 198 -1.41 22.98 11.62
N ASP A 199 -2.45 23.68 12.09
CA ASP A 199 -2.46 24.29 13.42
C ASP A 199 -2.60 23.24 14.54
N TYR A 200 -3.17 22.08 14.23
CA TYR A 200 -3.40 20.99 15.18
C TYR A 200 -2.16 20.08 15.34
N VAL A 201 -1.36 19.90 14.32
CA VAL A 201 -0.20 18.96 14.28
C VAL A 201 1.05 19.64 14.84
#